data_ab9276a5a9b1be9adb420bde119bf080
#
_entry.id   ab9276a5a9b1be9adb420bde119bf080
#
_cell.length_a   1.000
_cell.length_b   1.000
_cell.length_c   1.000
_cell.angle_alpha   90.00
_cell.angle_beta   90.00
_cell.angle_gamma   90.00
#
_symmetry.space_group_name_H-M   'P 1'
#
loop_
_entity.id
_entity.type
_entity.pdbx_description
1 polymer ?
#
loop_
_entity_poly.entity_id
_entity_poly.type
_entity_poly.pdbx_seq_one_letter_code
_entity_poly.pdbx_strand_id
1 'polypeptide(L)'
;MRSFWKYVTFLFTATNQHGVHSPFVYQFVTKGLYKKQKTVNNKMLSVLQKTISYFNISAIHIIGSTEVAEKIQQHIPEIVISKKEPVLLVFLEKLTDFPKITALETNNDTIIFVPHLYKKASQLAEWNTLIQNSKLHVSIDLFFCGLLFYRQEQAKEHFRIRI
;
A
#
# COMPACT_ATOMS: atom_id res chain seq x y z
N MET A 1 19.94 14.85 -0.18
CA MET A 1 20.90 13.90 0.44
C MET A 1 20.25 12.91 1.45
N ARG A 2 19.50 13.36 2.45
CA ARG A 2 18.86 12.44 3.44
C ARG A 2 17.94 11.35 2.86
N SER A 3 17.21 11.62 1.77
CA SER A 3 16.31 10.64 1.14
C SER A 3 17.05 9.53 0.40
N PHE A 4 18.15 9.86 -0.24
CA PHE A 4 19.00 8.88 -0.95
C PHE A 4 19.59 7.84 -0.01
N TRP A 5 20.17 8.27 1.12
CA TRP A 5 20.72 7.34 2.12
C TRP A 5 19.65 6.44 2.74
N LYS A 6 18.45 6.97 3.00
CA LYS A 6 17.33 6.16 3.46
C LYS A 6 16.97 5.07 2.43
N TYR A 7 16.97 5.41 1.15
CA TYR A 7 16.69 4.45 0.09
C TYR A 7 17.79 3.38 0.00
N VAL A 8 19.05 3.77 0.05
CA VAL A 8 20.18 2.82 0.07
C VAL A 8 20.06 1.87 1.25
N THR A 9 19.84 2.39 2.46
CA THR A 9 19.64 1.55 3.67
C THR A 9 18.44 0.61 3.52
N PHE A 10 17.34 1.11 2.93
CA PHE A 10 16.17 0.27 2.63
C PHE A 10 16.56 -0.89 1.70
N LEU A 11 17.31 -0.64 0.62
CA LEU A 11 17.71 -1.68 -0.34
C LEU A 11 18.54 -2.79 0.29
N PHE A 12 19.39 -2.47 1.28
CA PHE A 12 20.18 -3.48 1.99
C PHE A 12 19.35 -4.37 2.92
N THR A 13 18.23 -3.86 3.44
CA THR A 13 17.36 -4.59 4.37
C THR A 13 16.10 -5.16 3.71
N ALA A 14 15.79 -4.72 2.49
CA ALA A 14 14.66 -5.21 1.72
C ALA A 14 15.03 -6.48 0.95
N THR A 15 14.07 -7.39 0.89
CA THR A 15 14.17 -8.63 0.10
C THR A 15 13.56 -8.46 -1.30
N ASN A 16 13.75 -9.47 -2.14
CA ASN A 16 13.01 -9.69 -3.37
C ASN A 16 12.05 -10.87 -3.20
N GLN A 17 11.47 -11.38 -4.30
CA GLN A 17 10.55 -12.51 -4.26
C GLN A 17 11.13 -13.78 -3.60
N HIS A 18 12.45 -13.98 -3.62
CA HIS A 18 13.08 -15.18 -3.06
C HIS A 18 13.11 -15.19 -1.52
N GLY A 19 12.98 -14.03 -0.88
CA GLY A 19 12.88 -13.93 0.58
C GLY A 19 11.44 -13.82 1.08
N VAL A 20 10.44 -14.10 0.24
CA VAL A 20 9.02 -14.05 0.60
C VAL A 20 8.50 -15.47 0.77
N HIS A 21 8.13 -15.84 2.00
CA HIS A 21 7.63 -17.19 2.33
C HIS A 21 6.09 -17.29 2.28
N SER A 22 5.36 -16.15 2.35
CA SER A 22 3.91 -16.14 2.18
C SER A 22 3.52 -16.35 0.73
N PRO A 23 2.75 -17.40 0.37
CA PRO A 23 2.27 -17.62 -0.99
C PRO A 23 1.43 -16.46 -1.52
N PHE A 24 0.64 -15.82 -0.66
CA PHE A 24 -0.16 -14.64 -1.00
C PHE A 24 0.74 -13.47 -1.43
N VAL A 25 1.72 -13.11 -0.61
CA VAL A 25 2.65 -12.01 -0.91
C VAL A 25 3.53 -12.34 -2.10
N TYR A 26 4.03 -13.58 -2.20
CA TYR A 26 4.82 -14.04 -3.35
C TYR A 26 4.08 -13.88 -4.68
N GLN A 27 2.81 -14.30 -4.74
CA GLN A 27 2.00 -14.15 -5.95
C GLN A 27 1.75 -12.69 -6.30
N PHE A 28 1.43 -11.85 -5.31
CA PHE A 28 1.24 -10.42 -5.53
C PHE A 28 2.52 -9.75 -6.02
N VAL A 29 3.67 -10.06 -5.43
CA VAL A 29 4.95 -9.50 -5.86
C VAL A 29 5.29 -9.92 -7.29
N THR A 30 5.23 -11.20 -7.59
CA THR A 30 5.67 -11.75 -8.89
C THR A 30 4.70 -11.45 -10.03
N LYS A 31 3.38 -11.63 -9.80
CA LYS A 31 2.34 -11.46 -10.82
C LYS A 31 1.72 -10.06 -10.85
N GLY A 32 1.86 -9.30 -9.77
CA GLY A 32 1.37 -7.92 -9.65
C GLY A 32 2.51 -6.90 -9.79
N LEU A 33 3.34 -6.76 -8.75
CA LEU A 33 4.30 -5.66 -8.66
C LEU A 33 5.43 -5.76 -9.70
N TYR A 34 5.96 -6.94 -9.99
CA TYR A 34 7.04 -7.15 -10.97
C TYR A 34 6.55 -7.32 -12.40
N LYS A 35 5.23 -7.45 -12.60
CA LYS A 35 4.67 -7.55 -13.94
C LYS A 35 5.04 -6.31 -14.75
N LYS A 36 5.61 -6.53 -15.95
CA LYS A 36 5.89 -5.48 -16.92
C LYS A 36 4.55 -5.02 -17.52
N GLN A 37 4.15 -3.81 -17.22
CA GLN A 37 2.98 -3.16 -17.82
C GLN A 37 3.26 -1.66 -17.94
N LYS A 38 2.60 -1.01 -18.89
CA LYS A 38 2.67 0.44 -19.01
C LYS A 38 2.01 1.07 -17.79
N THR A 39 2.77 1.81 -17.01
CA THR A 39 2.30 2.53 -15.83
C THR A 39 2.73 3.99 -15.89
N VAL A 40 2.17 4.80 -15.00
CA VAL A 40 2.57 6.20 -14.84
C VAL A 40 4.03 6.33 -14.39
N ASN A 41 4.70 7.39 -14.81
CA ASN A 41 6.12 7.65 -14.47
C ASN A 41 6.30 8.16 -13.02
N ASN A 42 5.51 7.66 -12.09
CA ASN A 42 5.63 7.92 -10.65
C ASN A 42 5.55 6.59 -9.92
N LYS A 43 6.60 6.23 -9.20
CA LYS A 43 6.72 4.90 -8.57
C LYS A 43 5.56 4.59 -7.62
N MET A 44 5.12 5.54 -6.80
CA MET A 44 4.01 5.33 -5.87
C MET A 44 2.69 5.09 -6.62
N LEU A 45 2.38 5.92 -7.62
CA LEU A 45 1.18 5.74 -8.45
C LEU A 45 1.26 4.47 -9.32
N SER A 46 2.46 4.12 -9.79
CA SER A 46 2.68 2.85 -10.50
C SER A 46 2.36 1.64 -9.62
N VAL A 47 2.75 1.67 -8.34
CA VAL A 47 2.39 0.61 -7.39
C VAL A 47 0.89 0.58 -7.15
N LEU A 48 0.25 1.75 -6.98
CA LEU A 48 -1.20 1.84 -6.82
C LEU A 48 -1.94 1.24 -8.01
N GLN A 49 -1.55 1.62 -9.24
CA GLN A 49 -2.14 1.10 -10.48
C GLN A 49 -1.96 -0.42 -10.60
N LYS A 50 -0.79 -0.94 -10.27
CA LYS A 50 -0.51 -2.39 -10.26
C LYS A 50 -1.34 -3.13 -9.20
N THR A 51 -1.53 -2.53 -8.02
CA THR A 51 -2.38 -3.09 -6.96
C THR A 51 -3.83 -3.16 -7.42
N ILE A 52 -4.37 -2.08 -7.98
CA ILE A 52 -5.71 -2.01 -8.57
C ILE A 52 -5.89 -3.10 -9.63
N SER A 53 -4.95 -3.21 -10.57
CA SER A 53 -5.01 -4.20 -11.64
C SER A 53 -4.92 -5.64 -11.14
N TYR A 54 -4.03 -5.93 -10.20
CA TYR A 54 -3.83 -7.29 -9.69
C TYR A 54 -5.02 -7.82 -8.90
N PHE A 55 -5.61 -6.97 -8.05
CA PHE A 55 -6.77 -7.33 -7.23
C PHE A 55 -8.11 -7.07 -7.92
N ASN A 56 -8.09 -6.63 -9.19
CA ASN A 56 -9.28 -6.32 -9.97
C ASN A 56 -10.23 -5.33 -9.27
N ILE A 57 -9.66 -4.24 -8.76
CA ILE A 57 -10.38 -3.23 -7.98
C ILE A 57 -11.01 -2.21 -8.91
N SER A 58 -12.31 -1.99 -8.79
CA SER A 58 -13.06 -1.01 -9.59
C SER A 58 -13.27 0.33 -8.88
N ALA A 59 -13.18 0.35 -7.55
CA ALA A 59 -13.41 1.56 -6.76
C ALA A 59 -12.39 1.70 -5.62
N ILE A 60 -12.06 2.95 -5.30
CA ILE A 60 -11.15 3.33 -4.22
C ILE A 60 -11.83 4.33 -3.26
N HIS A 61 -11.68 4.12 -1.98
CA HIS A 61 -12.05 5.09 -0.95
C HIS A 61 -10.82 5.91 -0.57
N ILE A 62 -10.90 7.24 -0.64
CA ILE A 62 -9.77 8.13 -0.35
C ILE A 62 -10.01 8.84 0.98
N ILE A 63 -9.13 8.58 1.95
CA ILE A 63 -9.00 9.34 3.20
C ILE A 63 -7.80 10.28 3.02
N GLY A 64 -8.08 11.48 2.54
CA GLY A 64 -7.06 12.45 2.18
C GLY A 64 -7.64 13.76 1.67
N SER A 65 -6.76 14.59 1.12
CA SER A 65 -7.12 15.87 0.52
C SER A 65 -7.80 15.70 -0.86
N THR A 66 -8.55 16.71 -1.28
CA THR A 66 -9.13 16.78 -2.63
C THR A 66 -8.04 16.72 -3.71
N GLU A 67 -6.91 17.38 -3.48
CA GLU A 67 -5.77 17.38 -4.41
C GLU A 67 -5.23 15.96 -4.68
N VAL A 68 -5.21 15.12 -3.65
CA VAL A 68 -4.80 13.71 -3.79
C VAL A 68 -5.82 12.94 -4.62
N ALA A 69 -7.12 13.16 -4.39
CA ALA A 69 -8.18 12.52 -5.15
C ALA A 69 -8.12 12.90 -6.63
N GLU A 70 -7.98 14.19 -6.95
CA GLU A 70 -7.81 14.70 -8.30
C GLU A 70 -6.59 14.12 -8.99
N LYS A 71 -5.45 14.06 -8.29
CA LYS A 71 -4.22 13.47 -8.81
C LYS A 71 -4.37 11.99 -9.13
N ILE A 72 -5.03 11.22 -8.29
CA ILE A 72 -5.30 9.80 -8.54
C ILE A 72 -6.20 9.68 -9.76
N GLN A 73 -7.29 10.44 -9.82
CA GLN A 73 -8.24 10.40 -10.95
C GLN A 73 -7.58 10.80 -12.28
N GLN A 74 -6.66 11.77 -12.26
CA GLN A 74 -5.92 12.19 -13.45
C GLN A 74 -5.00 11.10 -14.00
N HIS A 75 -4.37 10.31 -13.12
CA HIS A 75 -3.38 9.30 -13.52
C HIS A 75 -3.97 7.90 -13.69
N ILE A 76 -5.11 7.63 -13.07
CA ILE A 76 -5.83 6.34 -13.11
C ILE A 76 -7.31 6.66 -13.36
N PRO A 77 -7.65 7.15 -14.57
CA PRO A 77 -9.00 7.67 -14.87
C PRO A 77 -10.09 6.58 -14.80
N GLU A 78 -9.72 5.32 -14.98
CA GLU A 78 -10.62 4.18 -14.92
C GLU A 78 -11.10 3.82 -13.51
N ILE A 79 -10.41 4.30 -12.45
CA ILE A 79 -10.81 3.99 -11.07
C ILE A 79 -11.94 4.91 -10.61
N VAL A 80 -12.96 4.35 -10.00
CA VAL A 80 -14.06 5.12 -9.41
C VAL A 80 -13.68 5.51 -7.98
N ILE A 81 -13.70 6.82 -7.68
CA ILE A 81 -13.60 7.30 -6.30
C ILE A 81 -14.98 7.17 -5.65
N SER A 82 -15.13 6.29 -4.69
CA SER A 82 -16.41 5.93 -4.10
C SER A 82 -16.35 5.89 -2.58
N LYS A 83 -17.48 6.20 -1.96
CA LYS A 83 -17.72 5.98 -0.53
C LYS A 83 -18.65 4.77 -0.28
N LYS A 84 -18.96 3.99 -1.34
CA LYS A 84 -19.80 2.80 -1.20
C LYS A 84 -19.04 1.70 -0.47
N GLU A 85 -19.74 0.98 0.37
CA GLU A 85 -19.26 -0.14 1.17
C GLU A 85 -19.77 -1.47 0.60
N PRO A 86 -19.10 -2.59 0.84
CA PRO A 86 -17.82 -2.72 1.55
C PRO A 86 -16.62 -2.20 0.74
N VAL A 87 -15.64 -1.62 1.44
CA VAL A 87 -14.48 -0.98 0.81
C VAL A 87 -13.37 -2.01 0.59
N LEU A 88 -12.95 -2.20 -0.67
CA LEU A 88 -11.84 -3.10 -1.00
C LEU A 88 -10.47 -2.41 -0.99
N LEU A 89 -10.41 -1.13 -1.37
CA LEU A 89 -9.16 -0.37 -1.37
C LEU A 89 -9.37 1.00 -0.72
N VAL A 90 -8.62 1.26 0.33
CA VAL A 90 -8.54 2.56 0.99
C VAL A 90 -7.19 3.18 0.68
N PHE A 91 -7.19 4.39 0.12
CA PHE A 91 -5.99 5.23 0.04
C PHE A 91 -5.95 6.14 1.28
N LEU A 92 -4.96 5.93 2.14
CA LEU A 92 -4.79 6.66 3.39
C LEU A 92 -3.62 7.64 3.26
N GLU A 93 -3.91 8.91 3.02
CA GLU A 93 -2.86 9.92 2.79
C GLU A 93 -1.97 10.14 4.02
N LYS A 94 -2.56 10.11 5.22
CA LYS A 94 -1.84 10.30 6.49
C LYS A 94 -2.18 9.16 7.45
N LEU A 95 -1.16 8.57 8.05
CA LEU A 95 -1.33 7.47 9.00
C LEU A 95 -2.08 7.89 10.27
N THR A 96 -2.00 9.16 10.68
CA THR A 96 -2.79 9.73 11.77
C THR A 96 -4.31 9.62 11.55
N ASP A 97 -4.74 9.50 10.30
CA ASP A 97 -6.15 9.32 9.92
C ASP A 97 -6.60 7.85 9.93
N PHE A 98 -5.73 6.90 10.28
CA PHE A 98 -6.07 5.48 10.35
C PHE A 98 -7.34 5.18 11.19
N PRO A 99 -7.62 5.86 12.31
CA PRO A 99 -8.87 5.65 13.04
C PRO A 99 -10.13 5.86 12.21
N LYS A 100 -10.09 6.68 11.15
CA LYS A 100 -11.23 6.87 10.24
C LYS A 100 -11.59 5.60 9.46
N ILE A 101 -10.62 4.69 9.25
CA ILE A 101 -10.86 3.40 8.58
C ILE A 101 -11.74 2.49 9.45
N THR A 102 -11.64 2.60 10.78
CA THR A 102 -12.46 1.78 11.69
C THR A 102 -13.95 2.11 11.62
N ALA A 103 -14.31 3.26 11.06
CA ALA A 103 -15.70 3.66 10.80
C ALA A 103 -16.22 3.17 9.44
N LEU A 104 -15.37 2.59 8.59
CA LEU A 104 -15.75 2.01 7.31
C LEU A 104 -16.11 0.54 7.47
N GLU A 105 -17.04 0.06 6.64
CA GLU A 105 -17.29 -1.38 6.50
C GLU A 105 -16.16 -2.04 5.71
N THR A 106 -15.13 -2.46 6.45
CA THR A 106 -13.99 -3.19 5.91
C THR A 106 -14.20 -4.70 6.05
N ASN A 107 -13.57 -5.47 5.19
CA ASN A 107 -13.60 -6.92 5.24
C ASN A 107 -12.17 -7.51 5.16
N ASN A 108 -12.08 -8.82 5.13
CA ASN A 108 -10.81 -9.55 5.08
C ASN A 108 -9.96 -9.24 3.83
N ASP A 109 -10.60 -8.83 2.74
CA ASP A 109 -9.95 -8.49 1.46
C ASP A 109 -9.59 -7.00 1.34
N THR A 110 -9.98 -6.18 2.31
CA THR A 110 -9.68 -4.74 2.29
C THR A 110 -8.18 -4.50 2.34
N ILE A 111 -7.72 -3.67 1.42
CA ILE A 111 -6.34 -3.22 1.26
C ILE A 111 -6.26 -1.75 1.68
N ILE A 112 -5.26 -1.40 2.49
CA ILE A 112 -4.97 -0.01 2.84
C ILE A 112 -3.65 0.37 2.18
N PHE A 113 -3.71 1.34 1.29
CA PHE A 113 -2.55 1.89 0.59
C PHE A 113 -2.11 3.18 1.28
N VAL A 114 -0.84 3.23 1.71
CA VAL A 114 -0.25 4.37 2.42
C VAL A 114 0.88 4.96 1.57
N PRO A 115 0.76 6.20 1.07
CA PRO A 115 1.80 6.84 0.27
C PRO A 115 2.98 7.33 1.12
N HIS A 116 4.15 7.45 0.51
CA HIS A 116 5.29 8.24 1.00
C HIS A 116 5.79 7.88 2.40
N LEU A 117 5.92 6.58 2.75
CA LEU A 117 6.32 6.11 4.09
C LEU A 117 7.59 6.80 4.65
N TYR A 118 8.56 7.07 3.81
CA TYR A 118 9.87 7.61 4.23
C TYR A 118 10.00 9.14 4.07
N LYS A 119 8.91 9.82 3.70
CA LYS A 119 8.93 11.29 3.50
C LYS A 119 9.24 12.04 4.80
N LYS A 120 8.62 11.61 5.91
CA LYS A 120 8.81 12.17 7.26
C LYS A 120 9.18 11.07 8.24
N ALA A 121 10.00 11.38 9.25
CA ALA A 121 10.34 10.42 10.31
C ALA A 121 9.12 10.03 11.15
N SER A 122 8.20 10.97 11.42
CA SER A 122 6.94 10.70 12.12
C SER A 122 6.09 9.67 11.39
N GLN A 123 5.96 9.78 10.06
CA GLN A 123 5.18 8.84 9.26
C GLN A 123 5.75 7.41 9.31
N LEU A 124 7.08 7.28 9.30
CA LEU A 124 7.71 5.99 9.45
C LEU A 124 7.54 5.42 10.87
N ALA A 125 7.59 6.26 11.90
CA ALA A 125 7.31 5.84 13.28
C ALA A 125 5.86 5.37 13.46
N GLU A 126 4.90 6.12 12.91
CA GLU A 126 3.48 5.75 12.88
C GLU A 126 3.24 4.44 12.12
N TRP A 127 3.91 4.23 10.99
CA TRP A 127 3.88 2.97 10.25
C TRP A 127 4.37 1.79 11.12
N ASN A 128 5.53 1.95 11.78
CA ASN A 128 6.09 0.91 12.63
C ASN A 128 5.18 0.56 13.82
N THR A 129 4.43 1.53 14.34
CA THR A 129 3.40 1.30 15.36
C THR A 129 2.20 0.58 14.77
N LEU A 130 1.73 1.01 13.60
CA LEU A 130 0.53 0.49 12.98
C LEU A 130 0.66 -0.98 12.54
N ILE A 131 1.83 -1.40 12.05
CA ILE A 131 2.06 -2.80 11.66
C ILE A 131 2.00 -3.77 12.85
N GLN A 132 2.06 -3.27 14.09
CA GLN A 132 1.85 -4.09 15.30
C GLN A 132 0.36 -4.30 15.61
N ASN A 133 -0.56 -3.59 14.96
CA ASN A 133 -2.00 -3.76 15.16
C ASN A 133 -2.42 -5.20 14.87
N SER A 134 -3.09 -5.84 15.84
CA SER A 134 -3.49 -7.25 15.77
C SER A 134 -4.46 -7.59 14.64
N LYS A 135 -5.20 -6.61 14.13
CA LYS A 135 -6.14 -6.78 13.01
C LYS A 135 -5.46 -6.80 11.65
N LEU A 136 -4.21 -6.32 11.55
CA LEU A 136 -3.45 -6.27 10.32
C LEU A 136 -2.46 -7.44 10.29
N HIS A 137 -2.68 -8.40 9.40
CA HIS A 137 -1.88 -9.61 9.32
C HIS A 137 -0.71 -9.47 8.35
N VAL A 138 -0.92 -8.83 7.20
CA VAL A 138 0.15 -8.65 6.22
C VAL A 138 0.43 -7.16 6.04
N SER A 139 1.70 -6.79 6.09
CA SER A 139 2.16 -5.45 5.76
C SER A 139 3.36 -5.51 4.80
N ILE A 140 3.36 -4.65 3.79
CA ILE A 140 4.40 -4.59 2.76
C ILE A 140 4.93 -3.16 2.67
N ASP A 141 6.19 -2.97 3.01
CA ASP A 141 6.94 -1.73 2.83
C ASP A 141 7.69 -1.77 1.50
N LEU A 142 7.38 -0.85 0.58
CA LEU A 142 7.97 -0.70 -0.75
C LEU A 142 8.83 0.58 -0.87
N PHE A 143 9.18 1.21 0.23
CA PHE A 143 9.83 2.50 0.35
C PHE A 143 8.96 3.70 -0.09
N PHE A 144 8.45 3.68 -1.31
CA PHE A 144 7.63 4.78 -1.87
C PHE A 144 6.22 4.80 -1.30
N CYS A 145 5.74 3.66 -0.85
CA CYS A 145 4.44 3.44 -0.24
C CYS A 145 4.44 2.16 0.60
N GLY A 146 3.39 1.96 1.38
CA GLY A 146 3.11 0.73 2.09
C GLY A 146 1.73 0.20 1.78
N LEU A 147 1.57 -1.10 1.98
CA LEU A 147 0.31 -1.80 1.84
C LEU A 147 0.03 -2.58 3.13
N LEU A 148 -1.20 -2.48 3.63
CA LEU A 148 -1.67 -3.21 4.79
C LEU A 148 -2.88 -4.05 4.39
N PHE A 149 -2.96 -5.27 4.91
CA PHE A 149 -4.01 -6.23 4.62
C PHE A 149 -4.54 -6.81 5.93
N TYR A 150 -5.84 -7.01 6.02
CA TYR A 150 -6.45 -7.72 7.13
C TYR A 150 -6.11 -9.21 7.06
N ARG A 151 -6.47 -9.91 6.00
CA ARG A 151 -6.08 -11.30 5.66
C ARG A 151 -5.88 -12.21 6.86
N GLN A 152 -6.93 -12.45 7.65
CA GLN A 152 -6.89 -13.19 8.90
C GLN A 152 -6.39 -14.64 8.75
N GLU A 153 -6.50 -15.21 7.56
CA GLU A 153 -5.97 -16.53 7.21
C GLU A 153 -4.46 -16.56 7.02
N GLN A 154 -3.81 -15.40 6.92
CA GLN A 154 -2.36 -15.30 6.81
C GLN A 154 -1.71 -15.18 8.20
N ALA A 155 -0.50 -15.73 8.34
CA ALA A 155 0.33 -15.43 9.50
C ALA A 155 0.64 -13.93 9.53
N LYS A 156 0.74 -13.36 10.74
CA LYS A 156 1.14 -11.96 10.90
C LYS A 156 2.60 -11.78 10.51
N GLU A 157 2.83 -11.07 9.42
CA GLU A 157 4.18 -10.88 8.88
C GLU A 157 4.35 -9.51 8.22
N HIS A 158 5.54 -8.95 8.36
CA HIS A 158 5.95 -7.69 7.78
C HIS A 158 7.03 -7.90 6.73
N PHE A 159 6.78 -7.46 5.51
CA PHE A 159 7.68 -7.58 4.38
C PHE A 159 8.25 -6.22 3.98
N ARG A 160 9.55 -6.18 3.73
CA ARG A 160 10.22 -5.05 3.07
C ARG A 160 10.70 -5.51 1.72
N ILE A 161 10.10 -4.99 0.64
CA ILE A 161 10.31 -5.50 -0.71
C ILE A 161 10.82 -4.38 -1.61
N ARG A 162 11.91 -4.64 -2.30
CA ARG A 162 12.46 -3.73 -3.31
C ARG A 162 11.82 -3.98 -4.67
N ILE A 163 11.42 -2.88 -5.35
CA ILE A 163 10.77 -2.87 -6.66
C ILE A 163 11.49 -1.92 -7.63
#